data_a585f37684bd2e68e5d1d1a316413b16
#
_entry.id   a585f37684bd2e68e5d1d1a316413b16
#
_cell.length_a   1.000
_cell.length_b   1.000
_cell.length_c   1.000
_cell.angle_alpha   90.00
_cell.angle_beta   90.00
_cell.angle_gamma   90.00
#
_symmetry.space_group_name_H-M   'P 1'
#
loop_
_entity.id
_entity.type
_entity.pdbx_description
1 polymer ?
#
loop_
_entity_poly.entity_id
_entity_poly.type
_entity_poly.pdbx_seq_one_letter_code
_entity_poly.pdbx_strand_id
1 'polypeptide(L)'
;MGAHQKIDRVARNNIGKLLDDDSLFPDSKNIIHFEGRNGPDGIKGKSPAVNEPWHFYNPFDDKDVLLIDIINEHYEKLVTVLASHNRERVAFEAAWLAHALVDGLTPAHHYPYEEKLLELRGEGMETRTTIKDKMVIPGSTKTEMVKNNWKMWGPKGLMSTHALFELGVAAIIAPLSLSSSMPKEDDIKRMQEIGVTEYFKQTAREIAVQDLYMRFYKRGWTTKLTLDIRNKLVPTITKTVTLAWYCAILDSKILIKK
;
A
#
# COMPACT_ATOMS: atom_id res chain seq x y z
N MET A 1 -9.87 0.61 -12.81
CA MET A 1 -9.24 1.49 -11.80
C MET A 1 -8.87 0.61 -10.63
N GLY A 2 -7.59 0.59 -10.24
CA GLY A 2 -7.12 -0.18 -9.10
C GLY A 2 -7.54 0.43 -7.76
N ALA A 3 -7.35 -0.34 -6.67
CA ALA A 3 -7.67 0.12 -5.32
C ALA A 3 -6.85 1.36 -4.94
N HIS A 4 -5.53 1.35 -5.17
CA HIS A 4 -4.62 2.48 -4.92
C HIS A 4 -5.12 3.77 -5.59
N GLN A 5 -5.35 3.74 -6.90
CA GLN A 5 -5.83 4.91 -7.65
C GLN A 5 -7.18 5.46 -7.13
N LYS A 6 -8.05 4.58 -6.62
CA LYS A 6 -9.33 5.00 -6.01
C LYS A 6 -9.08 5.67 -4.67
N ILE A 7 -8.22 5.10 -3.84
CA ILE A 7 -7.83 5.63 -2.53
C ILE A 7 -7.18 7.01 -2.70
N ASP A 8 -6.19 7.14 -3.57
CA ASP A 8 -5.49 8.40 -3.85
C ASP A 8 -6.45 9.51 -4.29
N ARG A 9 -7.37 9.18 -5.18
CA ARG A 9 -8.39 10.16 -5.63
C ARG A 9 -9.27 10.65 -4.50
N VAL A 10 -9.71 9.75 -3.61
CA VAL A 10 -10.54 10.13 -2.46
C VAL A 10 -9.71 10.89 -1.43
N ALA A 11 -8.50 10.44 -1.13
CA ALA A 11 -7.59 11.15 -0.22
C ALA A 11 -7.29 12.57 -0.71
N ARG A 12 -7.01 12.74 -2.02
CA ARG A 12 -6.81 14.08 -2.62
C ARG A 12 -8.05 14.97 -2.50
N ASN A 13 -9.23 14.42 -2.71
CA ASN A 13 -10.49 15.17 -2.53
C ASN A 13 -10.70 15.57 -1.05
N ASN A 14 -10.27 14.73 -0.10
CA ASN A 14 -10.31 15.07 1.32
C ASN A 14 -9.34 16.22 1.64
N ILE A 15 -8.12 16.23 1.08
CA ILE A 15 -7.17 17.35 1.21
C ILE A 15 -7.81 18.68 0.80
N GLY A 16 -8.50 18.72 -0.36
CA GLY A 16 -9.20 19.93 -0.82
C GLY A 16 -10.34 20.40 0.08
N LYS A 17 -10.81 19.57 1.01
CA LYS A 17 -11.81 19.95 2.01
C LYS A 17 -11.19 20.35 3.36
N LEU A 18 -9.96 19.92 3.62
CA LEU A 18 -9.23 20.21 4.87
C LEU A 18 -8.44 21.52 4.78
N LEU A 19 -8.15 21.99 3.57
CA LEU A 19 -7.35 23.20 3.33
C LEU A 19 -8.20 24.26 2.65
N ASP A 20 -8.08 25.50 3.12
CA ASP A 20 -8.68 26.70 2.45
C ASP A 20 -7.98 26.97 1.11
N ASP A 21 -6.66 26.72 1.03
CA ASP A 21 -5.86 26.76 -0.19
C ASP A 21 -5.03 25.47 -0.32
N ASP A 22 -5.37 24.67 -1.31
CA ASP A 22 -4.69 23.42 -1.66
C ASP A 22 -3.87 23.54 -2.95
N SER A 23 -3.65 24.76 -3.45
CA SER A 23 -3.00 25.03 -4.73
C SER A 23 -1.57 24.48 -4.85
N LEU A 24 -0.87 24.30 -3.74
CA LEU A 24 0.47 23.73 -3.68
C LEU A 24 0.47 22.21 -3.79
N PHE A 25 -0.65 21.54 -3.47
CA PHE A 25 -0.74 20.08 -3.52
C PHE A 25 -1.26 19.61 -4.89
N PRO A 26 -0.64 18.64 -5.54
CA PRO A 26 -1.00 18.21 -6.89
C PRO A 26 -2.43 17.70 -6.99
N ASP A 27 -3.02 17.80 -8.18
CA ASP A 27 -4.31 17.18 -8.46
C ASP A 27 -4.22 15.64 -8.54
N SER A 28 -5.37 14.98 -8.47
CA SER A 28 -5.44 13.51 -8.50
C SER A 28 -4.82 12.91 -9.78
N LYS A 29 -4.88 13.61 -10.93
CA LYS A 29 -4.34 13.10 -12.19
C LYS A 29 -2.81 13.03 -12.13
N ASN A 30 -2.18 14.06 -11.56
CA ASN A 30 -0.74 14.12 -11.42
C ASN A 30 -0.22 13.08 -10.42
N ILE A 31 -0.90 12.89 -9.29
CA ILE A 31 -0.55 11.84 -8.32
C ILE A 31 -0.69 10.45 -8.95
N ILE A 32 -1.84 10.14 -9.57
CA ILE A 32 -2.13 8.84 -10.19
C ILE A 32 -1.20 8.54 -11.38
N HIS A 33 -0.57 9.56 -11.99
CA HIS A 33 0.46 9.35 -12.99
C HIS A 33 1.64 8.51 -12.47
N PHE A 34 1.98 8.67 -11.20
CA PHE A 34 3.06 7.95 -10.51
C PHE A 34 2.58 6.71 -9.74
N GLU A 35 1.35 6.25 -10.03
CA GLU A 35 0.80 4.96 -9.64
C GLU A 35 0.79 3.96 -10.82
N GLY A 36 0.61 2.69 -10.54
CA GLY A 36 0.52 1.65 -11.56
C GLY A 36 1.80 1.51 -12.38
N ARG A 37 1.75 1.75 -13.71
CA ARG A 37 2.88 1.54 -14.64
C ARG A 37 4.09 2.43 -14.38
N ASN A 38 3.90 3.60 -13.80
CA ASN A 38 4.95 4.57 -13.47
C ASN A 38 5.23 4.62 -11.95
N GLY A 39 4.53 3.83 -11.17
CA GLY A 39 4.68 3.71 -9.72
C GLY A 39 5.45 2.46 -9.30
N PRO A 40 5.44 2.16 -8.01
CA PRO A 40 6.16 1.02 -7.43
C PRO A 40 5.81 -0.33 -8.09
N ASP A 41 4.54 -0.60 -8.36
CA ASP A 41 4.11 -1.82 -9.06
C ASP A 41 4.63 -1.93 -10.49
N GLY A 42 4.78 -0.79 -11.17
CA GLY A 42 5.32 -0.74 -12.53
C GLY A 42 6.79 -1.16 -12.61
N ILE A 43 7.53 -1.03 -11.51
CA ILE A 43 8.93 -1.46 -11.41
C ILE A 43 9.02 -2.99 -11.43
N LYS A 44 8.08 -3.70 -10.81
CA LYS A 44 8.03 -5.17 -10.77
C LYS A 44 8.12 -5.81 -12.16
N GLY A 45 7.59 -5.15 -13.19
CA GLY A 45 7.67 -5.63 -14.58
C GLY A 45 8.94 -5.22 -15.34
N LYS A 46 9.83 -4.41 -14.74
CA LYS A 46 10.95 -3.77 -15.44
C LYS A 46 12.33 -4.02 -14.81
N SER A 47 12.38 -4.47 -13.56
CA SER A 47 13.62 -4.65 -12.79
C SER A 47 13.72 -6.05 -12.19
N PRO A 48 14.95 -6.51 -11.85
CA PRO A 48 15.13 -7.68 -10.98
C PRO A 48 14.40 -7.53 -9.64
N ALA A 49 14.00 -8.66 -9.03
CA ALA A 49 13.23 -8.63 -7.77
C ALA A 49 13.96 -7.90 -6.63
N VAL A 50 15.28 -8.00 -6.56
CA VAL A 50 16.10 -7.31 -5.55
C VAL A 50 16.07 -5.78 -5.65
N ASN A 51 15.63 -5.23 -6.78
CA ASN A 51 15.53 -3.79 -7.02
C ASN A 51 14.07 -3.29 -6.96
N GLU A 52 13.13 -4.16 -6.59
CA GLU A 52 11.74 -3.78 -6.41
C GLU A 52 11.54 -3.07 -5.07
N PRO A 53 10.69 -2.04 -5.01
CA PRO A 53 10.26 -1.48 -3.74
C PRO A 53 9.64 -2.58 -2.85
N TRP A 54 9.91 -2.53 -1.56
CA TRP A 54 9.33 -3.47 -0.62
C TRP A 54 7.86 -3.15 -0.36
N HIS A 55 6.99 -4.18 -0.32
CA HIS A 55 5.53 -4.02 -0.21
C HIS A 55 4.93 -4.69 1.02
N PHE A 56 5.70 -5.53 1.72
CA PHE A 56 5.19 -6.35 2.82
C PHE A 56 5.53 -5.74 4.18
N TYR A 57 4.68 -6.00 5.15
CA TYR A 57 4.89 -5.55 6.52
C TYR A 57 4.24 -6.52 7.52
N ASN A 58 5.02 -7.01 8.48
CA ASN A 58 4.51 -7.80 9.59
C ASN A 58 4.24 -6.89 10.81
N PRO A 59 2.97 -6.53 11.12
CA PRO A 59 2.66 -5.62 12.23
C PRO A 59 3.02 -6.16 13.63
N PHE A 60 3.38 -7.43 13.73
CA PHE A 60 3.74 -8.10 14.99
C PHE A 60 5.24 -8.33 15.14
N ASP A 61 6.06 -7.94 14.16
CA ASP A 61 7.51 -8.00 14.23
C ASP A 61 8.11 -6.59 14.23
N ASP A 62 8.60 -6.16 15.39
CA ASP A 62 9.23 -4.84 15.53
C ASP A 62 10.56 -4.71 14.77
N LYS A 63 11.10 -5.82 14.24
CA LYS A 63 12.32 -5.82 13.40
C LYS A 63 12.02 -5.69 11.91
N ASP A 64 10.77 -5.82 11.52
CA ASP A 64 10.36 -5.59 10.13
C ASP A 64 10.25 -4.09 9.86
N VAL A 65 11.36 -3.51 9.39
CA VAL A 65 11.50 -2.06 9.21
C VAL A 65 11.54 -1.62 7.74
N LEU A 66 11.66 -2.54 6.77
CA LEU A 66 11.88 -2.19 5.37
C LEU A 66 10.80 -1.26 4.79
N LEU A 67 9.53 -1.59 5.01
CA LEU A 67 8.43 -0.74 4.54
C LEU A 67 8.32 0.55 5.37
N ILE A 68 8.67 0.49 6.64
CA ILE A 68 8.72 1.66 7.53
C ILE A 68 9.74 2.69 7.02
N ASP A 69 10.91 2.22 6.60
CA ASP A 69 11.96 3.10 6.06
C ASP A 69 11.49 3.78 4.77
N ILE A 70 10.79 3.06 3.89
CA ILE A 70 10.19 3.61 2.67
C ILE A 70 9.14 4.69 3.01
N ILE A 71 8.27 4.42 3.98
CA ILE A 71 7.25 5.40 4.43
C ILE A 71 7.93 6.66 4.96
N ASN A 72 8.94 6.53 5.83
CA ASN A 72 9.68 7.65 6.38
C ASN A 72 10.39 8.45 5.28
N GLU A 73 11.11 7.76 4.39
CA GLU A 73 11.85 8.39 3.30
C GLU A 73 10.94 9.24 2.41
N HIS A 74 9.80 8.68 1.96
CA HIS A 74 8.86 9.39 1.10
C HIS A 74 8.10 10.48 1.83
N TYR A 75 7.83 10.33 3.12
CA TYR A 75 7.24 11.38 3.94
C TYR A 75 8.17 12.59 4.07
N GLU A 76 9.42 12.38 4.46
CA GLU A 76 10.42 13.44 4.61
C GLU A 76 10.71 14.16 3.28
N LYS A 77 10.82 13.39 2.19
CA LYS A 77 10.96 13.94 0.85
C LYS A 77 9.74 14.75 0.44
N LEU A 78 8.52 14.29 0.73
CA LEU A 78 7.30 15.03 0.45
C LEU A 78 7.27 16.37 1.18
N VAL A 79 7.59 16.40 2.48
CA VAL A 79 7.71 17.62 3.27
C VAL A 79 8.70 18.60 2.62
N THR A 80 9.87 18.10 2.24
CA THR A 80 10.95 18.91 1.62
C THR A 80 10.53 19.49 0.27
N VAL A 81 9.94 18.67 -0.61
CA VAL A 81 9.59 19.11 -1.97
C VAL A 81 8.36 20.01 -2.01
N LEU A 82 7.45 19.91 -1.04
CA LEU A 82 6.35 20.86 -0.84
C LEU A 82 6.87 22.27 -0.60
N ALA A 83 7.97 22.42 0.15
CA ALA A 83 8.63 23.69 0.37
C ALA A 83 9.32 24.26 -0.89
N SER A 84 9.74 23.40 -1.82
CA SER A 84 10.43 23.78 -3.06
C SER A 84 9.51 24.15 -4.24
N HIS A 85 8.20 24.00 -4.11
CA HIS A 85 7.19 24.23 -5.15
C HIS A 85 7.36 23.38 -6.43
N ASN A 86 8.12 22.28 -6.39
CA ASN A 86 8.26 21.35 -7.52
C ASN A 86 7.07 20.39 -7.57
N ARG A 87 6.01 20.79 -8.29
CA ARG A 87 4.74 20.05 -8.35
C ARG A 87 4.87 18.60 -8.85
N GLU A 88 5.73 18.36 -9.82
CA GLU A 88 5.94 17.01 -10.35
C GLU A 88 6.56 16.09 -9.28
N ARG A 89 7.59 16.61 -8.59
CA ARG A 89 8.23 15.87 -7.50
C ARG A 89 7.29 15.68 -6.31
N VAL A 90 6.46 16.66 -5.97
CA VAL A 90 5.40 16.52 -4.95
C VAL A 90 4.43 15.40 -5.34
N ALA A 91 4.00 15.34 -6.61
CA ALA A 91 3.10 14.28 -7.07
C ALA A 91 3.74 12.88 -6.99
N PHE A 92 5.02 12.79 -7.32
CA PHE A 92 5.80 11.55 -7.20
C PHE A 92 5.89 11.08 -5.74
N GLU A 93 6.35 11.94 -4.83
CA GLU A 93 6.53 11.57 -3.42
C GLU A 93 5.18 11.27 -2.75
N ALA A 94 4.12 12.02 -3.08
CA ALA A 94 2.77 11.77 -2.59
C ALA A 94 2.25 10.40 -3.03
N ALA A 95 2.43 10.02 -4.30
CA ALA A 95 2.01 8.73 -4.82
C ALA A 95 2.78 7.56 -4.17
N TRP A 96 4.09 7.67 -4.05
CA TRP A 96 4.93 6.62 -3.48
C TRP A 96 4.69 6.44 -1.99
N LEU A 97 4.51 7.52 -1.23
CA LEU A 97 4.09 7.46 0.16
C LEU A 97 2.72 6.78 0.31
N ALA A 98 1.74 7.19 -0.53
CA ALA A 98 0.41 6.60 -0.50
C ALA A 98 0.46 5.11 -0.82
N HIS A 99 1.23 4.69 -1.83
CA HIS A 99 1.41 3.29 -2.19
C HIS A 99 1.94 2.46 -1.02
N ALA A 100 3.03 2.90 -0.39
CA ALA A 100 3.61 2.22 0.77
C ALA A 100 2.62 2.11 1.95
N LEU A 101 1.86 3.18 2.23
CA LEU A 101 0.82 3.18 3.27
C LEU A 101 -0.33 2.23 2.92
N VAL A 102 -0.79 2.22 1.66
CA VAL A 102 -1.89 1.34 1.22
C VAL A 102 -1.48 -0.12 1.32
N ASP A 103 -0.29 -0.47 0.82
CA ASP A 103 0.24 -1.84 0.90
C ASP A 103 0.39 -2.28 2.34
N GLY A 104 1.10 -1.51 3.15
CA GLY A 104 1.35 -1.85 4.55
C GLY A 104 0.11 -1.90 5.43
N LEU A 105 -1.02 -1.32 5.00
CA LEU A 105 -2.32 -1.43 5.67
C LEU A 105 -3.25 -2.45 4.99
N THR A 106 -2.84 -3.04 3.86
CA THR A 106 -3.62 -4.08 3.19
C THR A 106 -3.33 -5.45 3.78
N PRO A 107 -4.32 -6.18 4.32
CA PRO A 107 -4.10 -7.44 5.03
C PRO A 107 -3.38 -8.54 4.24
N ALA A 108 -3.44 -8.50 2.90
CA ALA A 108 -2.71 -9.45 2.06
C ALA A 108 -1.19 -9.25 2.15
N HIS A 109 -0.72 -8.03 2.43
CA HIS A 109 0.69 -7.69 2.60
C HIS A 109 1.22 -7.93 4.03
N HIS A 110 0.34 -8.30 4.98
CA HIS A 110 0.75 -8.81 6.30
C HIS A 110 1.07 -10.31 6.27
N TYR A 111 0.74 -10.99 5.17
CA TYR A 111 1.07 -12.40 4.99
C TYR A 111 2.56 -12.55 4.65
N PRO A 112 3.28 -13.54 5.22
CA PRO A 112 4.72 -13.74 4.97
C PRO A 112 4.95 -14.29 3.56
N TYR A 113 4.68 -13.45 2.55
CA TYR A 113 4.66 -13.84 1.14
C TYR A 113 6.06 -14.26 0.65
N GLU A 114 7.09 -13.46 0.95
CA GLU A 114 8.45 -13.70 0.47
C GLU A 114 9.05 -14.96 1.13
N GLU A 115 8.79 -15.19 2.42
CA GLU A 115 9.21 -16.40 3.12
C GLU A 115 8.53 -17.64 2.50
N LYS A 116 7.23 -17.56 2.22
CA LYS A 116 6.50 -18.65 1.57
C LYS A 116 6.95 -18.87 0.12
N LEU A 117 7.31 -17.82 -0.57
CA LEU A 117 7.87 -17.90 -1.91
C LEU A 117 9.26 -18.53 -1.89
N LEU A 118 10.10 -18.16 -0.92
CA LEU A 118 11.41 -18.78 -0.70
C LEU A 118 11.28 -20.28 -0.39
N GLU A 119 10.37 -20.67 0.51
CA GLU A 119 10.07 -22.08 0.81
C GLU A 119 9.64 -22.85 -0.45
N LEU A 120 8.85 -22.22 -1.31
CA LEU A 120 8.32 -22.85 -2.52
C LEU A 120 9.37 -22.98 -3.62
N ARG A 121 10.26 -21.97 -3.77
CA ARG A 121 11.29 -21.93 -4.81
C ARG A 121 12.57 -22.65 -4.43
N GLY A 122 12.95 -22.62 -3.15
CA GLY A 122 14.26 -23.03 -2.67
C GLY A 122 15.39 -22.05 -3.02
N GLU A 123 15.05 -20.88 -3.61
CA GLU A 123 15.99 -19.87 -4.11
C GLU A 123 15.49 -18.47 -3.74
N GLY A 124 16.41 -17.56 -3.42
CA GLY A 124 16.12 -16.19 -2.99
C GLY A 124 15.72 -15.22 -4.12
N MET A 125 15.56 -13.95 -3.73
CA MET A 125 15.16 -12.88 -4.65
C MET A 125 16.18 -12.63 -5.76
N GLU A 126 17.46 -12.87 -5.49
CA GLU A 126 18.60 -12.67 -6.41
C GLU A 126 18.48 -13.51 -7.68
N THR A 127 17.74 -14.64 -7.63
CA THR A 127 17.51 -15.50 -8.80
C THR A 127 16.38 -15.03 -9.70
N ARG A 128 15.56 -14.07 -9.24
CA ARG A 128 14.39 -13.55 -9.95
C ARG A 128 14.73 -12.30 -10.77
N THR A 129 15.52 -12.48 -11.83
CA THR A 129 16.05 -11.37 -12.63
C THR A 129 15.16 -10.96 -13.81
N THR A 130 14.31 -11.86 -14.29
CA THR A 130 13.38 -11.62 -15.38
C THR A 130 11.92 -11.83 -14.96
N ILE A 131 10.98 -11.35 -15.76
CA ILE A 131 9.53 -11.60 -15.54
C ILE A 131 9.26 -13.11 -15.49
N LYS A 132 9.90 -13.90 -16.36
CA LYS A 132 9.73 -15.35 -16.36
C LYS A 132 10.18 -15.96 -15.03
N ASP A 133 11.32 -15.54 -14.49
CA ASP A 133 11.84 -16.04 -13.22
C ASP A 133 10.92 -15.69 -12.05
N LYS A 134 10.24 -14.57 -12.11
CA LYS A 134 9.24 -14.18 -11.10
C LYS A 134 7.95 -14.96 -11.19
N MET A 135 7.52 -15.31 -12.41
CA MET A 135 6.24 -15.94 -12.68
C MET A 135 6.28 -17.48 -12.63
N VAL A 136 7.43 -18.08 -12.91
CA VAL A 136 7.60 -19.53 -12.99
C VAL A 136 8.42 -20.03 -11.81
N ILE A 137 7.84 -20.95 -11.06
CA ILE A 137 8.52 -21.61 -9.94
C ILE A 137 9.32 -22.79 -10.49
N PRO A 138 10.64 -22.87 -10.25
CA PRO A 138 11.47 -23.97 -10.70
C PRO A 138 11.12 -25.29 -9.98
N GLY A 139 11.66 -26.38 -10.49
CA GLY A 139 11.62 -27.71 -9.88
C GLY A 139 12.71 -28.58 -10.47
N SER A 140 13.24 -29.53 -9.70
CA SER A 140 14.29 -30.47 -10.13
C SER A 140 13.80 -31.43 -11.21
N THR A 141 12.48 -31.67 -11.30
CA THR A 141 11.79 -32.44 -12.33
C THR A 141 10.61 -31.66 -12.92
N LYS A 142 10.14 -32.08 -14.11
CA LYS A 142 8.93 -31.49 -14.73
C LYS A 142 7.70 -31.62 -13.81
N THR A 143 7.55 -32.76 -13.15
CA THR A 143 6.43 -32.99 -12.23
C THR A 143 6.50 -32.06 -11.02
N GLU A 144 7.67 -31.87 -10.46
CA GLU A 144 7.88 -30.96 -9.34
C GLU A 144 7.61 -29.50 -9.76
N MET A 145 8.12 -29.09 -10.91
CA MET A 145 7.85 -27.77 -11.47
C MET A 145 6.34 -27.52 -11.62
N VAL A 146 5.58 -28.47 -12.16
CA VAL A 146 4.11 -28.36 -12.27
C VAL A 146 3.46 -28.24 -10.91
N LYS A 147 3.87 -29.07 -9.93
CA LYS A 147 3.35 -29.02 -8.56
C LYS A 147 3.65 -27.69 -7.87
N ASN A 148 4.85 -27.15 -8.04
CA ASN A 148 5.25 -25.87 -7.45
C ASN A 148 4.46 -24.72 -8.08
N ASN A 149 4.30 -24.71 -9.42
CA ASN A 149 3.48 -23.71 -10.08
C ASN A 149 1.99 -23.82 -9.71
N TRP A 150 1.48 -25.04 -9.42
CA TRP A 150 0.12 -25.19 -8.89
C TRP A 150 -0.02 -24.60 -7.48
N LYS A 151 1.00 -24.70 -6.61
CA LYS A 151 1.02 -24.04 -5.29
C LYS A 151 1.11 -22.52 -5.41
N MET A 152 1.69 -22.01 -6.47
CA MET A 152 1.79 -20.57 -6.75
C MET A 152 0.50 -20.01 -7.37
N TRP A 153 -0.03 -20.67 -8.41
CA TRP A 153 -1.07 -20.16 -9.29
C TRP A 153 -2.39 -20.92 -9.24
N GLY A 154 -2.48 -22.03 -8.51
CA GLY A 154 -3.71 -22.80 -8.36
C GLY A 154 -4.79 -22.07 -7.57
N PRO A 155 -5.99 -22.65 -7.38
CA PRO A 155 -7.15 -21.98 -6.76
C PRO A 155 -6.92 -21.42 -5.35
N LYS A 156 -5.99 -22.00 -4.60
CA LYS A 156 -5.51 -21.52 -3.29
C LYS A 156 -4.00 -21.27 -3.31
N GLY A 157 -3.49 -20.95 -4.48
CA GLY A 157 -2.08 -20.65 -4.67
C GLY A 157 -1.69 -19.35 -4.01
N LEU A 158 -0.40 -19.25 -3.70
CA LEU A 158 0.16 -18.08 -3.01
C LEU A 158 -0.18 -16.78 -3.71
N MET A 159 0.16 -16.66 -5.02
CA MET A 159 -0.12 -15.45 -5.81
C MET A 159 -1.59 -15.32 -6.18
N SER A 160 -2.27 -16.43 -6.52
CA SER A 160 -3.68 -16.36 -6.90
C SER A 160 -4.56 -15.85 -5.77
N THR A 161 -4.32 -16.28 -4.54
CA THR A 161 -5.09 -15.85 -3.37
C THR A 161 -4.83 -14.37 -3.09
N HIS A 162 -3.56 -13.93 -3.16
CA HIS A 162 -3.17 -12.53 -3.00
C HIS A 162 -3.89 -11.64 -4.03
N ALA A 163 -3.73 -11.95 -5.31
CA ALA A 163 -4.34 -11.18 -6.41
C ALA A 163 -5.88 -11.17 -6.34
N LEU A 164 -6.51 -12.30 -6.01
CA LEU A 164 -7.97 -12.38 -5.88
C LEU A 164 -8.50 -11.56 -4.69
N PHE A 165 -7.75 -11.46 -3.61
CA PHE A 165 -8.11 -10.59 -2.50
C PHE A 165 -8.08 -9.12 -2.93
N GLU A 166 -7.00 -8.67 -3.54
CA GLU A 166 -6.85 -7.27 -3.98
C GLU A 166 -7.89 -6.89 -5.05
N LEU A 167 -8.10 -7.77 -6.05
CA LEU A 167 -9.14 -7.55 -7.07
C LEU A 167 -10.53 -7.46 -6.45
N GLY A 168 -10.82 -8.29 -5.44
CA GLY A 168 -12.08 -8.23 -4.71
C GLY A 168 -12.25 -6.93 -3.92
N VAL A 169 -11.20 -6.46 -3.23
CA VAL A 169 -11.20 -5.15 -2.58
C VAL A 169 -11.48 -4.05 -3.60
N ALA A 170 -10.74 -4.03 -4.73
CA ALA A 170 -10.94 -3.05 -5.80
C ALA A 170 -12.38 -3.05 -6.34
N ALA A 171 -12.98 -4.23 -6.56
CA ALA A 171 -14.35 -4.37 -7.02
C ALA A 171 -15.37 -3.85 -5.97
N ILE A 172 -15.17 -4.16 -4.70
CA ILE A 172 -16.03 -3.70 -3.60
C ILE A 172 -16.06 -2.18 -3.53
N ILE A 173 -14.90 -1.53 -3.65
CA ILE A 173 -14.81 -0.08 -3.44
C ILE A 173 -15.05 0.76 -4.70
N ALA A 174 -15.01 0.17 -5.88
CA ALA A 174 -15.19 0.89 -7.14
C ALA A 174 -16.42 1.83 -7.15
N PRO A 175 -17.62 1.39 -6.72
CA PRO A 175 -18.83 2.23 -6.72
C PRO A 175 -18.92 3.19 -5.52
N LEU A 176 -18.04 3.11 -4.51
CA LEU A 176 -18.19 3.82 -3.25
C LEU A 176 -17.64 5.25 -3.30
N SER A 177 -18.29 6.17 -2.61
CA SER A 177 -17.78 7.53 -2.38
C SER A 177 -16.69 7.60 -1.31
N LEU A 178 -16.65 6.63 -0.38
CA LEU A 178 -15.75 6.57 0.78
C LEU A 178 -15.81 7.83 1.67
N SER A 179 -16.99 8.45 1.79
CA SER A 179 -17.19 9.68 2.59
C SER A 179 -16.82 9.51 4.07
N SER A 180 -16.90 8.28 4.61
CA SER A 180 -16.47 7.95 5.98
C SER A 180 -14.95 7.98 6.19
N SER A 181 -14.16 8.15 5.12
CA SER A 181 -12.70 8.27 5.21
C SER A 181 -12.21 9.69 5.52
N MET A 182 -13.11 10.66 5.64
CA MET A 182 -12.74 12.03 6.00
C MET A 182 -12.16 12.06 7.42
N PRO A 183 -10.91 12.55 7.62
CA PRO A 183 -10.34 12.70 8.95
C PRO A 183 -11.13 13.67 9.82
N LYS A 184 -11.19 13.38 11.11
CA LYS A 184 -11.69 14.29 12.14
C LYS A 184 -10.52 15.04 12.78
N GLU A 185 -10.82 16.09 13.51
CA GLU A 185 -9.81 16.88 14.23
C GLU A 185 -8.96 16.02 15.18
N ASP A 186 -9.58 15.08 15.89
CA ASP A 186 -8.86 14.17 16.80
C ASP A 186 -7.91 13.22 16.04
N ASP A 187 -8.29 12.77 14.83
CA ASP A 187 -7.39 11.95 13.99
C ASP A 187 -6.15 12.75 13.59
N ILE A 188 -6.32 14.04 13.24
CA ILE A 188 -5.24 14.95 12.86
C ILE A 188 -4.31 15.19 14.05
N LYS A 189 -4.87 15.56 15.20
CA LYS A 189 -4.10 15.77 16.44
C LYS A 189 -3.29 14.55 16.82
N ARG A 190 -3.94 13.36 16.79
CA ARG A 190 -3.24 12.10 17.12
C ARG A 190 -2.05 11.87 16.18
N MET A 191 -2.22 12.03 14.85
CA MET A 191 -1.09 11.81 13.94
C MET A 191 0.02 12.85 14.12
N GLN A 192 -0.30 14.10 14.42
CA GLN A 192 0.70 15.13 14.73
C GLN A 192 1.47 14.84 16.03
N GLU A 193 0.79 14.29 17.04
CA GLU A 193 1.40 13.97 18.35
C GLU A 193 2.35 12.79 18.29
N ILE A 194 1.96 11.70 17.60
CA ILE A 194 2.74 10.44 17.56
C ILE A 194 3.58 10.27 16.30
N GLY A 195 3.35 11.11 15.28
CA GLY A 195 4.01 11.02 13.97
C GLY A 195 3.39 9.96 13.05
N VAL A 196 3.69 10.10 11.75
CA VAL A 196 3.13 9.25 10.67
C VAL A 196 3.49 7.78 10.87
N THR A 197 4.73 7.50 11.21
CA THR A 197 5.24 6.13 11.38
C THR A 197 4.55 5.39 12.51
N GLU A 198 4.43 6.00 13.67
CA GLU A 198 3.80 5.36 14.81
C GLU A 198 2.29 5.21 14.60
N TYR A 199 1.65 6.22 13.99
CA TYR A 199 0.24 6.12 13.58
C TYR A 199 0.02 4.96 12.62
N PHE A 200 0.88 4.80 11.61
CA PHE A 200 0.84 3.68 10.67
C PHE A 200 0.98 2.34 11.39
N LYS A 201 1.99 2.17 12.25
CA LYS A 201 2.23 0.92 13.01
C LYS A 201 1.02 0.51 13.84
N GLN A 202 0.44 1.46 14.59
CA GLN A 202 -0.75 1.20 15.41
C GLN A 202 -1.93 0.80 14.53
N THR A 203 -2.18 1.52 13.43
CA THR A 203 -3.25 1.22 12.49
C THR A 203 -3.07 -0.15 11.82
N ALA A 204 -1.85 -0.50 11.43
CA ALA A 204 -1.55 -1.81 10.84
C ALA A 204 -1.83 -2.96 11.83
N ARG A 205 -1.46 -2.79 13.11
CA ARG A 205 -1.80 -3.75 14.19
C ARG A 205 -3.30 -3.88 14.39
N GLU A 206 -4.05 -2.77 14.43
CA GLU A 206 -5.51 -2.76 14.55
C GLU A 206 -6.19 -3.49 13.37
N ILE A 207 -5.63 -3.40 12.17
CA ILE A 207 -6.11 -4.11 10.99
C ILE A 207 -5.73 -5.59 11.06
N ALA A 208 -4.50 -5.91 11.42
CA ALA A 208 -3.98 -7.29 11.43
C ALA A 208 -4.77 -8.21 12.37
N VAL A 209 -5.16 -7.73 13.55
CA VAL A 209 -5.96 -8.51 14.51
C VAL A 209 -7.36 -8.88 13.98
N GLN A 210 -7.84 -8.24 12.91
CA GLN A 210 -9.14 -8.57 12.31
C GLN A 210 -9.08 -9.81 11.40
N ASP A 211 -7.89 -10.31 11.06
CA ASP A 211 -7.63 -11.54 10.28
C ASP A 211 -8.37 -11.58 8.94
N LEU A 212 -8.51 -10.41 8.27
CA LEU A 212 -9.36 -10.29 7.08
C LEU A 212 -8.87 -11.13 5.91
N TYR A 213 -7.55 -11.19 5.68
CA TYR A 213 -6.96 -11.98 4.60
C TYR A 213 -7.13 -13.48 4.84
N MET A 214 -6.89 -13.97 6.07
CA MET A 214 -7.06 -15.39 6.39
C MET A 214 -8.55 -15.81 6.42
N ARG A 215 -9.46 -14.89 6.76
CA ARG A 215 -10.91 -15.12 6.62
C ARG A 215 -11.28 -15.33 5.15
N PHE A 216 -10.71 -14.50 4.25
CA PHE A 216 -10.85 -14.69 2.80
C PHE A 216 -10.23 -16.01 2.33
N TYR A 217 -9.01 -16.31 2.72
CA TYR A 217 -8.31 -17.55 2.35
C TYR A 217 -9.10 -18.81 2.72
N LYS A 218 -9.71 -18.83 3.92
CA LYS A 218 -10.48 -19.98 4.43
C LYS A 218 -11.85 -20.12 3.78
N ARG A 219 -12.57 -19.01 3.56
CA ARG A 219 -14.01 -19.01 3.24
C ARG A 219 -14.38 -18.26 1.96
N GLY A 220 -13.42 -17.64 1.27
CA GLY A 220 -13.70 -16.73 0.16
C GLY A 220 -14.43 -15.44 0.61
N TRP A 221 -15.03 -14.77 -0.32
CA TRP A 221 -15.83 -13.57 -0.07
C TRP A 221 -17.15 -13.92 0.61
N THR A 222 -17.33 -13.43 1.83
CA THR A 222 -18.58 -13.51 2.60
C THR A 222 -19.16 -12.12 2.77
N THR A 223 -20.48 -12.01 2.99
CA THR A 223 -21.15 -10.72 3.26
C THR A 223 -20.49 -9.97 4.41
N LYS A 224 -20.14 -10.66 5.51
CA LYS A 224 -19.47 -10.05 6.66
C LYS A 224 -18.11 -9.49 6.29
N LEU A 225 -17.29 -10.25 5.54
CA LEU A 225 -15.98 -9.78 5.08
C LEU A 225 -16.11 -8.56 4.16
N THR A 226 -17.04 -8.60 3.20
CA THR A 226 -17.33 -7.48 2.31
C THR A 226 -17.72 -6.21 3.07
N LEU A 227 -18.56 -6.34 4.11
CA LEU A 227 -18.93 -5.20 4.95
C LEU A 227 -17.77 -4.68 5.80
N ASP A 228 -16.90 -5.54 6.34
CA ASP A 228 -15.70 -5.12 7.07
C ASP A 228 -14.72 -4.37 6.15
N ILE A 229 -14.48 -4.87 4.92
CA ILE A 229 -13.67 -4.18 3.91
C ILE A 229 -14.26 -2.80 3.58
N ARG A 230 -15.55 -2.78 3.24
CA ARG A 230 -16.25 -1.56 2.79
C ARG A 230 -16.33 -0.48 3.87
N ASN A 231 -16.66 -0.86 5.10
CA ASN A 231 -17.05 0.08 6.14
C ASN A 231 -15.93 0.40 7.13
N LYS A 232 -14.86 -0.43 7.16
CA LYS A 232 -13.75 -0.28 8.10
C LYS A 232 -12.41 -0.20 7.39
N LEU A 233 -11.98 -1.28 6.71
CA LEU A 233 -10.63 -1.35 6.16
C LEU A 233 -10.32 -0.18 5.23
N VAL A 234 -11.06 -0.08 4.11
CA VAL A 234 -10.72 0.92 3.08
C VAL A 234 -10.94 2.36 3.54
N PRO A 235 -11.98 2.71 4.31
CA PRO A 235 -12.06 4.03 4.95
C PRO A 235 -10.86 4.34 5.85
N THR A 236 -10.37 3.37 6.64
CA THR A 236 -9.20 3.55 7.51
C THR A 236 -7.92 3.79 6.68
N ILE A 237 -7.67 2.98 5.64
CA ILE A 237 -6.52 3.17 4.74
C ILE A 237 -6.58 4.56 4.09
N THR A 238 -7.72 4.92 3.50
CA THR A 238 -7.92 6.22 2.82
C THR A 238 -7.72 7.38 3.79
N LYS A 239 -8.21 7.26 5.04
CA LYS A 239 -8.00 8.24 6.10
C LYS A 239 -6.51 8.39 6.42
N THR A 240 -5.77 7.30 6.56
CA THR A 240 -4.34 7.32 6.86
C THR A 240 -3.54 8.03 5.76
N VAL A 241 -3.82 7.72 4.49
CA VAL A 241 -3.19 8.43 3.35
C VAL A 241 -3.52 9.93 3.39
N THR A 242 -4.79 10.30 3.62
CA THR A 242 -5.20 11.71 3.74
C THR A 242 -4.45 12.41 4.86
N LEU A 243 -4.35 11.79 6.04
CA LEU A 243 -3.67 12.35 7.20
C LEU A 243 -2.18 12.53 6.95
N ALA A 244 -1.50 11.53 6.35
CA ALA A 244 -0.08 11.62 6.04
C ALA A 244 0.22 12.78 5.07
N TRP A 245 -0.56 12.94 4.02
CA TRP A 245 -0.42 14.07 3.10
C TRP A 245 -0.72 15.41 3.78
N TYR A 246 -1.77 15.47 4.61
CA TYR A 246 -2.14 16.69 5.32
C TYR A 246 -1.05 17.12 6.31
N CYS A 247 -0.52 16.18 7.11
CA CYS A 247 0.58 16.46 8.03
C CYS A 247 1.84 16.90 7.28
N ALA A 248 2.18 16.27 6.14
CA ALA A 248 3.33 16.70 5.33
C ALA A 248 3.18 18.15 4.83
N ILE A 249 1.95 18.57 4.46
CA ILE A 249 1.67 19.98 4.08
C ILE A 249 1.85 20.92 5.27
N LEU A 250 1.42 20.53 6.47
CA LEU A 250 1.61 21.35 7.67
C LEU A 250 3.08 21.48 8.04
N ASP A 251 3.82 20.36 8.01
CA ASP A 251 5.24 20.32 8.35
C ASP A 251 6.07 21.15 7.36
N SER A 252 5.73 21.12 6.05
CA SER A 252 6.39 21.94 5.05
C SER A 252 6.24 23.44 5.30
N LYS A 253 5.08 23.89 5.80
CA LYS A 253 4.83 25.30 6.16
C LYS A 253 5.69 25.76 7.35
N ILE A 254 6.07 24.85 8.23
CA ILE A 254 6.98 25.12 9.34
C ILE A 254 8.41 25.33 8.83
N LEU A 255 8.83 24.56 7.82
CA LEU A 255 10.16 24.70 7.20
C LEU A 255 10.32 26.05 6.47
N ILE A 256 9.28 26.54 5.81
CA ILE A 256 9.32 27.82 5.07
C ILE A 256 9.41 29.03 6.03
N LYS A 257 8.96 28.89 7.28
CA LYS A 257 8.98 29.96 8.28
C LYS A 257 10.28 30.07 9.08
N LYS A 258 11.18 29.10 8.95
CA LYS A 258 12.52 29.09 9.55
C LYS A 258 13.55 29.62 8.57
#